data_89e996311e3a4c048fd9effeb90d34af
#
_entry.id   89e996311e3a4c048fd9effeb90d34af
#
_cell.length_a   1.000
_cell.length_b   1.000
_cell.length_c   1.000
_cell.angle_alpha   90.00
_cell.angle_beta   90.00
_cell.angle_gamma   90.00
#
_symmetry.space_group_name_H-M   'P 1'
#
loop_
_entity.id
_entity.type
_entity.pdbx_description
1 polymer ?
#
loop_
_entity_poly.entity_id
_entity_poly.type
_entity_poly.pdbx_seq_one_letter_code
_entity_poly.pdbx_strand_id
1 'polypeptide(L)'
;MRKQRGFTLIESIIVIVIMALAMITMSQFLVPQIVRSANPHYQARAAALGQSVMSTILARGFDHNSDFKGGDIRCGETALSGAACSTALTDEESVVSAYNDVDDYQGCWEPKGTNGCKDLNTLVGDSATTYKNFRLDIEVTYQQVDKIKHIALTISVPNQPPIQLHAYKGNY
;
A
#
# COMPACT_ATOMS: atom_id res chain seq x y z
N MET A 1 -73.80 7.71 -3.69
CA MET A 1 -73.07 7.03 -2.59
C MET A 1 -72.11 6.03 -3.22
N ARG A 2 -70.78 6.28 -3.12
CA ARG A 2 -69.75 5.33 -3.59
C ARG A 2 -69.62 4.18 -2.57
N LYS A 3 -69.90 2.96 -2.96
CA LYS A 3 -69.68 1.76 -2.15
C LYS A 3 -68.18 1.61 -1.91
N GLN A 4 -67.71 1.79 -0.70
CA GLN A 4 -66.35 1.43 -0.31
C GLN A 4 -66.26 -0.11 -0.28
N ARG A 5 -65.38 -0.65 -1.10
CA ARG A 5 -65.00 -2.08 -1.08
C ARG A 5 -63.90 -2.22 -0.03
N GLY A 6 -64.17 -2.99 1.00
CA GLY A 6 -63.16 -3.35 2.00
C GLY A 6 -62.17 -4.41 1.45
N PHE A 7 -60.97 -4.38 1.98
CA PHE A 7 -59.94 -5.40 1.70
C PHE A 7 -60.38 -6.77 2.19
N THR A 8 -60.12 -7.80 1.40
CA THR A 8 -60.40 -9.19 1.82
C THR A 8 -59.20 -9.73 2.61
N LEU A 9 -59.42 -10.70 3.49
CA LEU A 9 -58.39 -11.31 4.33
C LEU A 9 -57.31 -11.99 3.44
N ILE A 10 -57.70 -12.59 2.34
CA ILE A 10 -56.79 -13.23 1.38
C ILE A 10 -55.85 -12.20 0.72
N GLU A 11 -56.37 -11.04 0.38
CA GLU A 11 -55.61 -9.94 -0.24
C GLU A 11 -54.55 -9.40 0.72
N SER A 12 -54.91 -9.28 2.03
CA SER A 12 -53.94 -8.86 3.07
C SER A 12 -52.77 -9.86 3.22
N ILE A 13 -53.07 -11.17 3.17
CA ILE A 13 -52.04 -12.21 3.27
C ILE A 13 -51.13 -12.14 2.06
N ILE A 14 -51.67 -12.00 0.86
CA ILE A 14 -50.87 -11.91 -0.37
C ILE A 14 -49.95 -10.69 -0.34
N VAL A 15 -50.45 -9.54 0.10
CA VAL A 15 -49.66 -8.30 0.21
C VAL A 15 -48.49 -8.47 1.19
N ILE A 16 -48.71 -9.08 2.36
CA ILE A 16 -47.68 -9.31 3.36
C ILE A 16 -46.59 -10.26 2.81
N VAL A 17 -47.00 -11.32 2.13
CA VAL A 17 -46.04 -12.28 1.52
C VAL A 17 -45.22 -11.60 0.45
N ILE A 18 -45.82 -10.83 -0.45
CA ILE A 18 -45.11 -10.09 -1.50
C ILE A 18 -44.17 -9.05 -0.87
N MET A 19 -44.58 -8.31 0.15
CA MET A 19 -43.72 -7.36 0.85
C MET A 19 -42.51 -8.05 1.51
N ALA A 20 -42.76 -9.19 2.16
CA ALA A 20 -41.65 -9.95 2.78
C ALA A 20 -40.64 -10.42 1.76
N LEU A 21 -41.07 -10.96 0.61
CA LEU A 21 -40.20 -11.37 -0.49
C LEU A 21 -39.43 -10.17 -1.08
N ALA A 22 -40.10 -9.03 -1.26
CA ALA A 22 -39.47 -7.81 -1.77
C ALA A 22 -38.38 -7.28 -0.80
N MET A 23 -38.63 -7.31 0.51
CA MET A 23 -37.63 -6.90 1.51
C MET A 23 -36.41 -7.84 1.53
N ILE A 24 -36.61 -9.13 1.42
CA ILE A 24 -35.53 -10.13 1.37
C ILE A 24 -34.67 -9.89 0.13
N THR A 25 -35.27 -9.77 -1.05
CA THR A 25 -34.54 -9.54 -2.31
C THR A 25 -33.79 -8.21 -2.29
N MET A 26 -34.41 -7.16 -1.78
CA MET A 26 -33.76 -5.85 -1.65
C MET A 26 -32.58 -5.88 -0.69
N SER A 27 -32.69 -6.57 0.44
CA SER A 27 -31.60 -6.71 1.41
C SER A 27 -30.42 -7.51 0.81
N GLN A 28 -30.70 -8.60 0.10
CA GLN A 28 -29.67 -9.41 -0.55
C GLN A 28 -28.91 -8.66 -1.66
N PHE A 29 -29.55 -7.68 -2.28
CA PHE A 29 -28.93 -6.86 -3.32
C PHE A 29 -28.15 -5.68 -2.77
N LEU A 30 -28.67 -4.98 -1.75
CA LEU A 30 -28.06 -3.76 -1.19
C LEU A 30 -26.80 -4.03 -0.37
N VAL A 31 -26.83 -5.08 0.47
CA VAL A 31 -25.69 -5.38 1.36
C VAL A 31 -24.38 -5.59 0.60
N PRO A 32 -24.30 -6.44 -0.44
CA PRO A 32 -23.06 -6.61 -1.19
C PRO A 32 -22.63 -5.36 -1.97
N GLN A 33 -23.56 -4.49 -2.35
CA GLN A 33 -23.22 -3.23 -3.02
C GLN A 33 -22.54 -2.23 -2.08
N ILE A 34 -22.98 -2.14 -0.82
CA ILE A 34 -22.34 -1.27 0.17
C ILE A 34 -20.89 -1.72 0.42
N VAL A 35 -20.66 -3.01 0.56
CA VAL A 35 -19.30 -3.56 0.73
C VAL A 35 -18.42 -3.27 -0.50
N ARG A 36 -18.96 -3.46 -1.70
CA ARG A 36 -18.23 -3.20 -2.95
C ARG A 36 -17.93 -1.72 -3.18
N SER A 37 -18.77 -0.82 -2.71
CA SER A 37 -18.55 0.64 -2.89
C SER A 37 -17.45 1.19 -1.99
N ALA A 38 -17.14 0.55 -0.88
CA ALA A 38 -16.04 0.95 0.01
C ALA A 38 -14.65 0.53 -0.52
N ASN A 39 -14.58 -0.58 -1.28
CA ASN A 39 -13.32 -1.15 -1.79
C ASN A 39 -12.53 -0.18 -2.69
N PRO A 40 -13.13 0.52 -3.69
CA PRO A 40 -12.39 1.43 -4.55
C PRO A 40 -11.69 2.56 -3.79
N HIS A 41 -12.31 3.04 -2.71
CA HIS A 41 -11.73 4.10 -1.89
C HIS A 41 -10.43 3.66 -1.19
N TYR A 42 -10.42 2.46 -0.62
CA TYR A 42 -9.22 1.90 -0.01
C TYR A 42 -8.15 1.59 -1.05
N GLN A 43 -8.52 1.04 -2.20
CA GLN A 43 -7.59 0.75 -3.29
C GLN A 43 -6.95 2.02 -3.85
N ALA A 44 -7.72 3.08 -4.08
CA ALA A 44 -7.19 4.36 -4.54
C ALA A 44 -6.19 4.96 -3.54
N ARG A 45 -6.49 4.89 -2.23
CA ARG A 45 -5.58 5.37 -1.19
C ARG A 45 -4.33 4.51 -1.08
N ALA A 46 -4.46 3.19 -1.17
CA ALA A 46 -3.32 2.27 -1.17
C ALA A 46 -2.40 2.52 -2.37
N ALA A 47 -2.98 2.70 -3.56
CA ALA A 47 -2.21 3.02 -4.76
C ALA A 47 -1.49 4.36 -4.65
N ALA A 48 -2.17 5.40 -4.13
CA ALA A 48 -1.56 6.70 -3.91
C ALA A 48 -0.41 6.66 -2.89
N LEU A 49 -0.61 5.93 -1.78
CA LEU A 49 0.44 5.69 -0.79
C LEU A 49 1.64 4.97 -1.41
N GLY A 50 1.37 3.88 -2.13
CA GLY A 50 2.43 3.10 -2.78
C GLY A 50 3.24 3.90 -3.79
N GLN A 51 2.57 4.71 -4.61
CA GLN A 51 3.24 5.59 -5.58
C GLN A 51 4.08 6.67 -4.88
N SER A 52 3.57 7.27 -3.81
CA SER A 52 4.30 8.27 -3.02
C SER A 52 5.56 7.66 -2.40
N VAL A 53 5.43 6.51 -1.75
CA VAL A 53 6.56 5.82 -1.13
C VAL A 53 7.56 5.35 -2.19
N MET A 54 7.09 4.73 -3.28
CA MET A 54 7.96 4.27 -4.36
C MET A 54 8.75 5.43 -5.00
N SER A 55 8.11 6.57 -5.21
CA SER A 55 8.80 7.75 -5.74
C SER A 55 9.85 8.30 -4.78
N THR A 56 9.60 8.24 -3.47
CA THR A 56 10.55 8.63 -2.43
C THR A 56 11.76 7.71 -2.44
N ILE A 57 11.55 6.39 -2.51
CA ILE A 57 12.63 5.39 -2.59
C ILE A 57 13.47 5.59 -3.85
N LEU A 58 12.81 5.73 -5.02
CA LEU A 58 13.51 5.90 -6.29
C LEU A 58 14.31 7.20 -6.40
N ALA A 59 13.96 8.21 -5.60
CA ALA A 59 14.72 9.46 -5.51
C ALA A 59 16.03 9.31 -4.73
N ARG A 60 16.23 8.21 -4.01
CA ARG A 60 17.45 7.93 -3.22
C ARG A 60 18.55 7.34 -4.10
N GLY A 61 19.76 7.29 -3.54
CA GLY A 61 20.90 6.64 -4.16
C GLY A 61 20.69 5.15 -4.44
N PHE A 62 21.60 4.56 -5.18
CA PHE A 62 21.60 3.12 -5.40
C PHE A 62 22.10 2.35 -4.17
N ASP A 63 23.12 2.88 -3.51
CA ASP A 63 23.83 2.22 -2.42
C ASP A 63 24.52 3.27 -1.55
N HIS A 64 24.68 3.01 -0.28
CA HIS A 64 25.35 3.90 0.69
C HIS A 64 26.77 4.28 0.25
N ASN A 65 27.47 3.38 -0.42
CA ASN A 65 28.83 3.61 -0.90
C ASN A 65 28.90 4.33 -2.26
N SER A 66 27.75 4.80 -2.79
CA SER A 66 27.71 5.60 -4.03
C SER A 66 27.89 7.09 -3.72
N ASP A 67 28.44 7.87 -4.67
CA ASP A 67 28.53 9.33 -4.53
C ASP A 67 27.17 10.00 -4.76
N PHE A 68 26.61 10.62 -3.72
CA PHE A 68 25.33 11.33 -3.77
C PHE A 68 25.43 12.77 -4.31
N LYS A 69 26.64 13.24 -4.63
CA LYS A 69 26.88 14.62 -5.06
C LYS A 69 26.91 14.81 -6.56
N GLY A 70 26.47 13.79 -7.30
CA GLY A 70 26.51 13.78 -8.77
C GLY A 70 27.91 13.52 -9.30
N GLY A 71 28.77 12.89 -8.50
CA GLY A 71 30.09 12.45 -8.92
C GLY A 71 30.05 11.27 -9.88
N ASP A 72 31.19 11.03 -10.50
CA ASP A 72 31.34 9.96 -11.49
C ASP A 72 31.61 8.59 -10.84
N ILE A 73 31.76 8.53 -9.50
CA ILE A 73 32.15 7.32 -8.79
C ILE A 73 30.93 6.60 -8.26
N ARG A 74 30.72 5.37 -8.73
CA ARG A 74 29.65 4.48 -8.27
C ARG A 74 30.23 3.37 -7.39
N CYS A 75 29.40 2.83 -6.50
CA CYS A 75 29.85 1.63 -5.80
C CYS A 75 30.18 0.51 -6.81
N GLY A 76 31.17 -0.33 -6.51
CA GLY A 76 31.63 -1.39 -7.41
C GLY A 76 32.56 -0.95 -8.53
N GLU A 77 32.78 0.35 -8.78
CA GLU A 77 33.72 0.88 -9.77
C GLU A 77 35.15 0.99 -9.23
N THR A 78 35.78 -0.15 -9.02
CA THR A 78 37.11 -0.22 -8.44
C THR A 78 38.20 0.50 -9.26
N ALA A 79 38.00 0.66 -10.57
CA ALA A 79 38.91 1.41 -11.45
C ALA A 79 39.01 2.91 -11.11
N LEU A 80 37.94 3.49 -10.48
CA LEU A 80 37.85 4.88 -10.06
C LEU A 80 38.01 5.05 -8.55
N SER A 81 38.51 4.05 -7.83
CA SER A 81 38.64 4.03 -6.37
C SER A 81 37.26 4.03 -5.65
N GLY A 82 36.19 3.59 -6.31
CA GLY A 82 34.89 3.38 -5.71
C GLY A 82 34.91 2.24 -4.70
N ALA A 83 34.16 2.41 -3.59
CA ALA A 83 33.96 1.35 -2.62
C ALA A 83 33.09 0.22 -3.23
N ALA A 84 33.22 -1.01 -2.71
CA ALA A 84 32.33 -2.09 -3.09
C ALA A 84 30.88 -1.74 -2.71
N CYS A 85 29.91 -2.21 -3.51
CA CYS A 85 28.50 -2.06 -3.12
C CYS A 85 28.17 -2.91 -1.89
N SER A 86 27.17 -2.50 -1.12
CA SER A 86 26.72 -3.18 0.07
C SER A 86 26.22 -4.60 -0.27
N THR A 87 26.68 -5.59 0.47
CA THR A 87 26.22 -6.99 0.32
C THR A 87 24.99 -7.28 1.17
N ALA A 88 24.83 -6.57 2.29
CA ALA A 88 23.65 -6.63 3.15
C ALA A 88 22.76 -5.45 2.78
N LEU A 89 21.56 -5.77 2.26
CA LEU A 89 20.57 -4.78 1.89
C LEU A 89 19.70 -4.48 3.12
N THR A 90 20.21 -3.63 4.01
CA THR A 90 19.56 -3.26 5.28
C THR A 90 19.76 -1.78 5.53
N ASP A 91 18.97 -1.20 6.44
CA ASP A 91 19.15 0.17 6.87
C ASP A 91 20.44 0.32 7.70
N GLU A 92 21.30 1.21 7.27
CA GLU A 92 22.48 1.66 8.01
C GLU A 92 22.18 2.87 8.90
N GLU A 93 21.14 3.63 8.60
CA GLU A 93 20.72 4.80 9.32
C GLU A 93 19.65 4.50 10.36
N SER A 94 19.80 5.08 11.54
CA SER A 94 18.85 4.88 12.65
C SER A 94 17.56 5.68 12.53
N VAL A 95 17.50 6.67 11.60
CA VAL A 95 16.34 7.57 11.44
C VAL A 95 16.00 7.76 9.97
N VAL A 96 14.71 7.72 9.65
CA VAL A 96 14.19 7.80 8.26
C VAL A 96 14.60 9.08 7.54
N SER A 97 14.81 10.20 8.27
CA SER A 97 15.25 11.45 7.67
C SER A 97 16.69 11.42 7.16
N ALA A 98 17.50 10.48 7.63
CA ALA A 98 18.87 10.28 7.22
C ALA A 98 19.01 9.26 6.06
N TYR A 99 17.96 8.52 5.72
CA TYR A 99 17.97 7.51 4.66
C TYR A 99 18.48 8.10 3.36
N ASN A 100 19.47 7.47 2.79
CA ASN A 100 20.22 7.99 1.65
C ASN A 100 20.18 7.09 0.43
N ASP A 101 19.89 5.80 0.58
CA ASP A 101 19.79 4.85 -0.51
C ASP A 101 18.48 4.02 -0.47
N VAL A 102 18.34 3.09 -1.42
CA VAL A 102 17.07 2.35 -1.59
C VAL A 102 16.89 1.22 -0.58
N ASP A 103 17.97 0.65 -0.06
CA ASP A 103 17.92 -0.48 0.87
C ASP A 103 17.57 -0.07 2.30
N ASP A 104 17.78 1.18 2.67
CA ASP A 104 17.32 1.76 3.96
C ASP A 104 15.84 1.53 4.22
N TYR A 105 15.05 1.51 3.15
CA TYR A 105 13.60 1.37 3.24
C TYR A 105 13.13 -0.06 3.45
N GLN A 106 14.02 -1.04 3.37
CA GLN A 106 13.68 -2.47 3.50
C GLN A 106 13.01 -2.80 4.83
N GLY A 107 12.01 -3.68 4.77
CA GLY A 107 11.28 -4.18 5.93
C GLY A 107 9.81 -3.83 5.93
N CYS A 108 9.15 -4.09 7.05
CA CYS A 108 7.73 -3.79 7.22
C CYS A 108 7.52 -2.44 7.89
N TRP A 109 6.43 -1.77 7.50
CA TRP A 109 6.04 -0.45 7.96
C TRP A 109 4.58 -0.43 8.37
N GLU A 110 4.31 -0.07 9.63
CA GLU A 110 2.96 0.07 10.17
C GLU A 110 2.84 1.40 10.94
N PRO A 111 1.63 1.96 11.05
CA PRO A 111 1.43 3.16 11.85
C PRO A 111 1.92 2.97 13.28
N LYS A 112 2.72 3.92 13.77
CA LYS A 112 3.33 3.91 15.11
C LYS A 112 4.33 2.77 15.36
N GLY A 113 4.82 2.10 14.33
CA GLY A 113 5.78 1.03 14.48
C GLY A 113 5.23 -0.18 15.23
N THR A 114 3.98 -0.57 14.99
CA THR A 114 3.36 -1.74 15.62
C THR A 114 3.91 -3.04 15.05
N ASN A 115 3.70 -4.15 15.77
CA ASN A 115 4.09 -5.51 15.37
C ASN A 115 5.57 -5.69 14.98
N GLY A 116 6.47 -4.87 15.55
CA GLY A 116 7.90 -4.92 15.22
C GLY A 116 8.27 -4.30 13.88
N CYS A 117 7.35 -3.61 13.24
CA CYS A 117 7.58 -2.86 12.01
C CYS A 117 8.13 -1.45 12.30
N LYS A 118 8.72 -0.81 11.29
CA LYS A 118 9.09 0.61 11.31
C LYS A 118 7.83 1.49 11.31
N ASP A 119 7.93 2.73 11.81
CA ASP A 119 6.77 3.63 11.86
C ASP A 119 6.48 4.26 10.49
N LEU A 120 5.36 3.84 9.89
CA LEU A 120 4.87 4.36 8.61
C LEU A 120 4.66 5.88 8.63
N ASN A 121 4.28 6.46 9.77
CA ASN A 121 4.03 7.90 9.84
C ASN A 121 5.31 8.72 9.63
N THR A 122 6.46 8.20 10.04
CA THR A 122 7.75 8.86 9.78
C THR A 122 8.11 8.84 8.30
N LEU A 123 7.70 7.80 7.57
CA LEU A 123 7.97 7.66 6.15
C LEU A 123 7.10 8.59 5.29
N VAL A 124 5.83 8.76 5.64
CA VAL A 124 4.88 9.58 4.85
C VAL A 124 4.72 11.02 5.35
N GLY A 125 5.36 11.37 6.46
CA GLY A 125 5.28 12.71 7.04
C GLY A 125 3.88 13.11 7.52
N ASP A 126 3.01 12.13 7.79
CA ASP A 126 1.61 12.36 8.15
C ASP A 126 1.31 12.01 9.62
N SER A 127 0.32 12.68 10.15
CA SER A 127 -0.22 12.35 11.45
C SER A 127 -1.04 11.05 11.39
N ALA A 128 -0.90 10.24 12.39
CA ALA A 128 -1.34 8.88 12.68
C ALA A 128 -2.76 8.43 12.24
N THR A 129 -3.54 9.23 11.51
CA THR A 129 -4.95 8.96 11.25
C THR A 129 -5.26 8.52 9.82
N THR A 130 -4.47 8.97 8.85
CA THR A 130 -4.77 8.78 7.43
C THR A 130 -4.59 7.33 6.98
N TYR A 131 -3.55 6.65 7.46
CA TYR A 131 -3.21 5.28 7.06
C TYR A 131 -3.29 4.26 8.20
N LYS A 132 -4.22 4.46 9.14
CA LYS A 132 -4.34 3.72 10.41
C LYS A 132 -4.31 2.20 10.29
N ASN A 133 -4.81 1.64 9.20
CA ASN A 133 -4.92 0.19 9.00
C ASN A 133 -4.10 -0.28 7.79
N PHE A 134 -3.13 0.52 7.35
CA PHE A 134 -2.26 0.16 6.24
C PHE A 134 -0.97 -0.46 6.75
N ARG A 135 -0.51 -1.46 6.05
CA ARG A 135 0.81 -2.06 6.21
C ARG A 135 1.52 -2.04 4.87
N LEU A 136 2.78 -1.64 4.88
CA LEU A 136 3.67 -1.76 3.75
C LEU A 136 4.76 -2.79 4.08
N ASP A 137 5.04 -3.64 3.12
CA ASP A 137 6.20 -4.53 3.14
C ASP A 137 7.06 -4.16 1.94
N ILE A 138 8.30 -3.73 2.19
CA ILE A 138 9.25 -3.30 1.18
C ILE A 138 10.39 -4.31 1.15
N GLU A 139 10.63 -4.87 -0.02
CA GLU A 139 11.70 -5.82 -0.27
C GLU A 139 12.61 -5.26 -1.36
N VAL A 140 13.90 -5.16 -1.05
CA VAL A 140 14.93 -4.75 -1.99
C VAL A 140 15.86 -5.93 -2.23
N THR A 141 16.07 -6.28 -3.47
CA THR A 141 16.93 -7.41 -3.87
C THR A 141 17.79 -7.05 -5.06
N TYR A 142 18.97 -7.63 -5.19
CA TYR A 142 19.74 -7.51 -6.41
C TYR A 142 19.08 -8.30 -7.55
N GLN A 143 18.65 -7.62 -8.60
CA GLN A 143 18.32 -8.25 -9.88
C GLN A 143 19.59 -8.59 -10.66
N GLN A 144 20.57 -7.68 -10.62
CA GLN A 144 21.92 -7.89 -11.12
C GLN A 144 22.87 -7.24 -10.12
N VAL A 145 23.77 -8.04 -9.57
CA VAL A 145 24.72 -7.60 -8.52
C VAL A 145 25.46 -6.35 -9.00
N ASP A 146 25.58 -5.36 -8.13
CA ASP A 146 26.23 -4.06 -8.32
C ASP A 146 25.70 -3.20 -9.49
N LYS A 147 24.64 -3.63 -10.19
CA LYS A 147 24.10 -2.90 -11.34
C LYS A 147 22.64 -2.54 -11.22
N ILE A 148 21.80 -3.46 -10.79
CA ILE A 148 20.34 -3.25 -10.74
C ILE A 148 19.80 -3.84 -9.43
N LYS A 149 19.14 -3.03 -8.63
CA LYS A 149 18.31 -3.43 -7.50
C LYS A 149 16.84 -3.46 -7.94
N HIS A 150 16.11 -4.51 -7.57
CA HIS A 150 14.68 -4.64 -7.72
C HIS A 150 14.02 -4.28 -6.39
N ILE A 151 13.00 -3.43 -6.44
CA ILE A 151 12.23 -2.96 -5.30
C ILE A 151 10.81 -3.48 -5.47
N ALA A 152 10.36 -4.30 -4.53
CA ALA A 152 8.98 -4.78 -4.45
C ALA A 152 8.31 -4.14 -3.23
N LEU A 153 7.21 -3.44 -3.47
CA LEU A 153 6.39 -2.79 -2.44
C LEU A 153 5.02 -3.43 -2.41
N THR A 154 4.66 -4.05 -1.29
CA THR A 154 3.34 -4.64 -1.07
C THR A 154 2.58 -3.80 -0.05
N ILE A 155 1.40 -3.32 -0.43
CA ILE A 155 0.51 -2.55 0.43
C ILE A 155 -0.67 -3.44 0.82
N SER A 156 -0.87 -3.66 2.11
CA SER A 156 -1.93 -4.49 2.66
C SER A 156 -2.89 -3.66 3.51
N VAL A 157 -4.18 -3.94 3.35
CA VAL A 157 -5.27 -3.39 4.17
C VAL A 157 -6.18 -4.55 4.57
N PRO A 158 -6.67 -4.62 5.82
CA PRO A 158 -7.54 -5.69 6.27
C PRO A 158 -8.75 -5.89 5.35
N ASN A 159 -9.05 -7.14 5.02
CA ASN A 159 -10.18 -7.55 4.18
C ASN A 159 -10.16 -7.02 2.74
N GLN A 160 -8.99 -6.59 2.24
CA GLN A 160 -8.79 -6.15 0.86
C GLN A 160 -7.64 -6.93 0.20
N PRO A 161 -7.69 -7.16 -1.11
CA PRO A 161 -6.54 -7.72 -1.81
C PRO A 161 -5.35 -6.76 -1.73
N PRO A 162 -4.13 -7.26 -1.51
CA PRO A 162 -2.94 -6.43 -1.48
C PRO A 162 -2.65 -5.83 -2.85
N ILE A 163 -2.05 -4.63 -2.85
CA ILE A 163 -1.54 -3.99 -4.05
C ILE A 163 -0.02 -4.15 -4.06
N GLN A 164 0.52 -4.56 -5.20
CA GLN A 164 1.96 -4.71 -5.41
C GLN A 164 2.45 -3.71 -6.46
N LEU A 165 3.55 -3.06 -6.15
CA LEU A 165 4.28 -2.19 -7.07
C LEU A 165 5.72 -2.70 -7.17
N HIS A 166 6.26 -2.67 -8.37
CA HIS A 166 7.63 -3.09 -8.64
C HIS A 166 8.37 -1.97 -9.36
N ALA A 167 9.62 -1.76 -8.98
CA ALA A 167 10.50 -0.82 -9.64
C ALA A 167 11.94 -1.35 -9.69
N TYR A 168 12.74 -0.72 -10.50
CA TYR A 168 14.16 -1.04 -10.63
C TYR A 168 14.99 0.22 -10.43
N LYS A 169 16.05 0.11 -9.64
CA LYS A 169 17.04 1.15 -9.45
C LYS A 169 18.34 0.71 -10.08
N GLY A 170 18.84 1.49 -11.03
CA GLY A 170 20.14 1.26 -11.66
C GLY A 170 21.26 1.99 -10.94
N ASN A 171 22.44 1.41 -10.96
CA ASN A 171 23.68 2.02 -10.49
C ASN A 171 24.34 2.79 -11.66
N TYR A 172 23.82 4.03 -11.95
CA TYR A 172 24.29 4.89 -13.05
C TYR A 172 24.18 6.38 -12.68
#